data_17c75cf902ed2463b0c1dec19d0e91e6
#
_entry.id   17c75cf902ed2463b0c1dec19d0e91e6
#
_cell.length_a   1.000
_cell.length_b   1.000
_cell.length_c   1.000
_cell.angle_alpha   90.00
_cell.angle_beta   90.00
_cell.angle_gamma   90.00
#
_symmetry.space_group_name_H-M   'P 1'
#
loop_
_entity.id
_entity.type
_entity.pdbx_description
1 polymer ?
#
loop_
_entity_poly.entity_id
_entity_poly.type
_entity_poly.pdbx_seq_one_letter_code
_entity_poly.pdbx_strand_id
1 'polypeptide(L)'
;MHKKSILQKILSNTEIIGIIGLGYVGLPLAVNFAEAGIKTLGFDKNAEKVDLVNHGNSYIGDIRDAVLQNVVVDKLSLSATTDFSRIKECDALLICVPTPLDKFKKPDMSYIESACIEIGRHMKPGTFVCLESTTYPTTTEDFMLPIIERESGLNADTDFWMAYSPERVDPGNAEFHTRNTPKVIGGLTPDALEIGMRIYERAIETLHPVSSPRVAEMVKILENTYRLVNISLINELALLSGKMDINIWEVIEAAKTKPFGFQAFYPGPGIGGHCIPLDPFYLEYIAKQYDFDLSMIHTAGHINMRMPHYMYIKIATALNRHKKAVNGSTILFMGVAYKPNINDERESPALEIIDIVAHKGGEVQYHDPFIAKATTHEGRSYQSTELTADALAAADCVVLTTNHKVFDMEFVQKHAKLIVDMRNMIEEASDSVYKL
;
A
#
# COMPACT_ATOMS: atom_id res chain seq x y z
N MET A 1 -29.53 18.85 18.00
CA MET A 1 -30.48 18.79 16.87
C MET A 1 -29.85 18.05 15.69
N HIS A 2 -28.64 18.39 15.30
CA HIS A 2 -27.94 17.84 14.13
C HIS A 2 -27.68 16.32 14.21
N LYS A 3 -27.25 15.77 15.37
CA LYS A 3 -27.06 14.34 15.58
C LYS A 3 -28.31 13.50 15.24
N LYS A 4 -29.48 13.92 15.72
CA LYS A 4 -30.73 13.21 15.42
C LYS A 4 -31.05 13.24 13.93
N SER A 5 -30.75 14.36 13.26
CA SER A 5 -30.99 14.52 11.82
C SER A 5 -30.12 13.57 10.99
N ILE A 6 -28.81 13.48 11.26
CA ILE A 6 -27.93 12.59 10.50
C ILE A 6 -28.27 11.11 10.77
N LEU A 7 -28.53 10.72 12.03
CA LEU A 7 -28.93 9.35 12.35
C LEU A 7 -30.26 8.97 11.68
N GLN A 8 -31.21 9.90 11.57
CA GLN A 8 -32.46 9.66 10.88
C GLN A 8 -32.25 9.48 9.36
N LYS A 9 -31.37 10.26 8.74
CA LYS A 9 -31.02 10.09 7.32
C LYS A 9 -30.39 8.71 7.07
N ILE A 10 -29.45 8.28 7.91
CA ILE A 10 -28.84 6.95 7.84
C ILE A 10 -29.89 5.85 7.95
N LEU A 11 -30.82 5.96 8.91
CA LEU A 11 -31.91 4.99 9.08
C LEU A 11 -32.87 4.95 7.87
N SER A 12 -33.07 6.07 7.20
CA SER A 12 -33.99 6.17 6.04
C SER A 12 -33.30 6.01 4.68
N ASN A 13 -31.99 5.72 4.64
CA ASN A 13 -31.16 5.61 3.41
C ASN A 13 -31.21 6.87 2.53
N THR A 14 -31.17 8.04 3.14
CA THR A 14 -31.21 9.33 2.45
C THR A 14 -29.96 10.16 2.67
N GLU A 15 -28.98 9.61 3.38
CA GLU A 15 -27.67 10.21 3.54
C GLU A 15 -26.90 10.23 2.21
N ILE A 16 -26.05 11.23 2.05
CA ILE A 16 -25.11 11.35 0.94
C ILE A 16 -23.70 11.30 1.51
N ILE A 17 -22.90 10.34 1.02
CA ILE A 17 -21.51 10.17 1.43
C ILE A 17 -20.59 10.80 0.37
N GLY A 18 -19.72 11.70 0.81
CA GLY A 18 -18.65 12.29 0.01
C GLY A 18 -17.33 11.55 0.24
N ILE A 19 -16.65 11.15 -0.82
CA ILE A 19 -15.31 10.54 -0.77
C ILE A 19 -14.32 11.51 -1.39
N ILE A 20 -13.35 11.99 -0.60
CA ILE A 20 -12.33 12.95 -1.05
C ILE A 20 -11.04 12.21 -1.39
N GLY A 21 -10.68 12.20 -2.67
CA GLY A 21 -9.60 11.39 -3.22
C GLY A 21 -10.10 10.06 -3.76
N LEU A 22 -10.07 9.89 -5.09
CA LEU A 22 -10.52 8.67 -5.77
C LEU A 22 -9.32 7.78 -6.18
N GLY A 23 -8.37 7.59 -5.23
CA GLY A 23 -7.23 6.68 -5.37
C GLY A 23 -7.58 5.23 -5.02
N TYR A 24 -6.51 4.43 -4.75
CA TYR A 24 -6.59 3.00 -4.41
C TYR A 24 -7.41 2.69 -3.13
N VAL A 25 -7.65 3.68 -2.27
CA VAL A 25 -8.51 3.57 -1.08
C VAL A 25 -9.90 4.13 -1.37
N GLY A 26 -9.97 5.35 -1.89
CA GLY A 26 -11.23 6.07 -1.99
C GLY A 26 -12.19 5.53 -3.06
N LEU A 27 -11.71 5.11 -4.23
CA LEU A 27 -12.60 4.58 -5.26
C LEU A 27 -13.22 3.23 -4.86
N PRO A 28 -12.48 2.24 -4.30
CA PRO A 28 -13.08 1.02 -3.76
C PRO A 28 -14.11 1.29 -2.65
N LEU A 29 -13.80 2.22 -1.74
CA LEU A 29 -14.73 2.59 -0.66
C LEU A 29 -16.00 3.26 -1.22
N ALA A 30 -15.87 4.16 -2.22
CA ALA A 30 -17.00 4.79 -2.89
C ALA A 30 -17.92 3.77 -3.59
N VAL A 31 -17.32 2.81 -4.29
CA VAL A 31 -18.05 1.71 -4.94
C VAL A 31 -18.78 0.87 -3.89
N ASN A 32 -18.15 0.56 -2.77
CA ASN A 32 -18.73 -0.27 -1.72
C ASN A 32 -19.98 0.37 -1.09
N PHE A 33 -19.95 1.68 -0.81
CA PHE A 33 -21.13 2.42 -0.35
C PHE A 33 -22.21 2.49 -1.43
N ALA A 34 -21.84 2.73 -2.66
CA ALA A 34 -22.78 2.80 -3.79
C ALA A 34 -23.44 1.45 -4.09
N GLU A 35 -22.73 0.33 -3.98
CA GLU A 35 -23.28 -1.03 -4.08
C GLU A 35 -24.29 -1.32 -2.96
N ALA A 36 -24.03 -0.80 -1.75
CA ALA A 36 -24.96 -0.88 -0.62
C ALA A 36 -26.21 0.01 -0.79
N GLY A 37 -26.34 0.71 -1.92
CA GLY A 37 -27.47 1.56 -2.26
C GLY A 37 -27.42 2.96 -1.64
N ILE A 38 -26.27 3.40 -1.18
CA ILE A 38 -26.06 4.73 -0.60
C ILE A 38 -25.60 5.69 -1.69
N LYS A 39 -26.23 6.88 -1.76
CA LYS A 39 -25.80 7.91 -2.70
C LYS A 39 -24.41 8.40 -2.35
N THR A 40 -23.47 8.24 -3.26
CA THR A 40 -22.07 8.54 -3.05
C THR A 40 -21.56 9.56 -4.06
N LEU A 41 -20.83 10.57 -3.59
CA LEU A 41 -20.23 11.61 -4.42
C LEU A 41 -18.72 11.60 -4.24
N GLY A 42 -17.97 11.24 -5.28
CA GLY A 42 -16.53 11.25 -5.28
C GLY A 42 -15.98 12.63 -5.65
N PHE A 43 -14.92 13.06 -4.95
CA PHE A 43 -14.20 14.30 -5.22
C PHE A 43 -12.75 13.99 -5.56
N ASP A 44 -12.27 14.43 -6.71
CA ASP A 44 -10.84 14.35 -7.05
C ASP A 44 -10.43 15.61 -7.85
N LYS A 45 -9.21 16.10 -7.63
CA LYS A 45 -8.65 17.24 -8.39
C LYS A 45 -8.27 16.87 -9.81
N ASN A 46 -8.06 15.59 -10.10
CA ASN A 46 -7.73 15.09 -11.43
C ASN A 46 -9.02 14.88 -12.25
N ALA A 47 -9.24 15.77 -13.22
CA ALA A 47 -10.40 15.74 -14.09
C ALA A 47 -10.49 14.45 -14.93
N GLU A 48 -9.35 13.87 -15.34
CA GLU A 48 -9.32 12.62 -16.11
C GLU A 48 -9.84 11.45 -15.28
N LYS A 49 -9.45 11.34 -14.00
CA LYS A 49 -9.99 10.32 -13.08
C LYS A 49 -11.50 10.49 -12.89
N VAL A 50 -11.95 11.72 -12.70
CA VAL A 50 -13.38 12.03 -12.54
C VAL A 50 -14.16 11.62 -13.79
N ASP A 51 -13.62 11.88 -14.97
CA ASP A 51 -14.24 11.51 -16.25
C ASP A 51 -14.30 9.98 -16.41
N LEU A 52 -13.20 9.28 -16.14
CA LEU A 52 -13.15 7.82 -16.17
C LEU A 52 -14.21 7.20 -15.24
N VAL A 53 -14.30 7.67 -13.99
CA VAL A 53 -15.31 7.17 -13.04
C VAL A 53 -16.71 7.40 -13.56
N ASN A 54 -17.03 8.60 -14.04
CA ASN A 54 -18.37 8.94 -14.52
C ASN A 54 -18.78 8.16 -15.79
N HIS A 55 -17.81 7.63 -16.54
CA HIS A 55 -18.05 6.72 -17.68
C HIS A 55 -18.02 5.23 -17.30
N GLY A 56 -17.81 4.90 -16.02
CA GLY A 56 -17.73 3.52 -15.54
C GLY A 56 -16.46 2.78 -15.96
N ASN A 57 -15.37 3.51 -16.25
CA ASN A 57 -14.08 2.97 -16.63
C ASN A 57 -13.13 2.99 -15.41
N SER A 58 -12.69 1.82 -14.98
CA SER A 58 -11.79 1.70 -13.84
C SER A 58 -10.33 1.91 -14.25
N TYR A 59 -9.58 2.60 -13.41
CA TYR A 59 -8.12 2.71 -13.48
C TYR A 59 -7.43 2.00 -12.31
N ILE A 60 -8.19 1.23 -11.52
CA ILE A 60 -7.70 0.46 -10.35
C ILE A 60 -7.97 -1.02 -10.60
N GLY A 61 -6.92 -1.84 -10.53
CA GLY A 61 -6.99 -3.26 -10.85
C GLY A 61 -7.96 -4.07 -9.98
N ASP A 62 -8.21 -3.62 -8.75
CA ASP A 62 -9.11 -4.29 -7.80
C ASP A 62 -10.61 -4.01 -8.10
N ILE A 63 -10.92 -3.08 -9.00
CA ILE A 63 -12.29 -2.76 -9.41
C ILE A 63 -12.47 -3.07 -10.90
N ARG A 64 -13.37 -4.00 -11.19
CA ARG A 64 -13.73 -4.32 -12.58
C ARG A 64 -14.66 -3.25 -13.15
N ASP A 65 -14.50 -2.93 -14.42
CA ASP A 65 -15.36 -1.96 -15.13
C ASP A 65 -16.85 -2.28 -14.97
N ALA A 66 -17.23 -3.55 -15.07
CA ALA A 66 -18.62 -3.95 -14.90
C ALA A 66 -19.21 -3.58 -13.53
N VAL A 67 -18.41 -3.60 -12.47
CA VAL A 67 -18.85 -3.19 -11.12
C VAL A 67 -19.02 -1.68 -11.06
N LEU A 68 -18.06 -0.94 -11.63
CA LEU A 68 -18.12 0.53 -11.65
C LEU A 68 -19.30 1.01 -12.53
N GLN A 69 -19.52 0.40 -13.70
CA GLN A 69 -20.65 0.68 -14.58
C GLN A 69 -21.99 0.46 -13.87
N ASN A 70 -22.14 -0.65 -13.12
CA ASN A 70 -23.37 -0.93 -12.38
C ASN A 70 -23.73 0.20 -11.39
N VAL A 71 -22.76 0.75 -10.64
CA VAL A 71 -23.06 1.79 -9.64
C VAL A 71 -23.15 3.20 -10.24
N VAL A 72 -22.45 3.47 -11.35
CA VAL A 72 -22.42 4.80 -11.98
C VAL A 72 -23.53 4.96 -13.02
N VAL A 73 -23.72 3.94 -13.89
CA VAL A 73 -24.62 4.03 -15.04
C VAL A 73 -25.98 3.42 -14.72
N ASP A 74 -26.02 2.19 -14.17
CA ASP A 74 -27.27 1.46 -13.98
C ASP A 74 -28.03 1.94 -12.74
N LYS A 75 -27.35 2.02 -11.59
CA LYS A 75 -27.96 2.43 -10.31
C LYS A 75 -27.93 3.93 -10.07
N LEU A 76 -27.04 4.67 -10.72
CA LEU A 76 -26.82 6.11 -10.51
C LEU A 76 -26.57 6.45 -9.04
N SER A 77 -25.96 5.51 -8.30
CA SER A 77 -25.64 5.67 -6.88
C SER A 77 -24.26 6.30 -6.64
N LEU A 78 -23.36 6.27 -7.64
CA LEU A 78 -22.05 6.92 -7.58
C LEU A 78 -21.93 7.95 -8.72
N SER A 79 -21.37 9.12 -8.39
CA SER A 79 -20.89 10.11 -9.35
C SER A 79 -19.63 10.77 -8.84
N ALA A 80 -18.80 11.33 -9.72
CA ALA A 80 -17.57 12.02 -9.36
C ALA A 80 -17.57 13.47 -9.87
N THR A 81 -16.81 14.33 -9.19
CA THR A 81 -16.71 15.76 -9.53
C THR A 81 -15.37 16.37 -9.13
N THR A 82 -14.96 17.40 -9.87
CA THR A 82 -13.85 18.29 -9.48
C THR A 82 -14.33 19.53 -8.72
N ASP A 83 -15.65 19.73 -8.61
CA ASP A 83 -16.27 20.88 -7.92
C ASP A 83 -16.47 20.59 -6.44
N PHE A 84 -15.55 21.06 -5.61
CA PHE A 84 -15.58 20.89 -4.15
C PHE A 84 -16.70 21.71 -3.48
N SER A 85 -17.31 22.71 -4.15
CA SER A 85 -18.47 23.43 -3.60
C SER A 85 -19.67 22.52 -3.34
N ARG A 86 -19.71 21.33 -3.96
CA ARG A 86 -20.73 20.30 -3.77
C ARG A 86 -20.59 19.52 -2.46
N ILE A 87 -19.52 19.73 -1.69
CA ILE A 87 -19.38 19.18 -0.33
C ILE A 87 -20.60 19.48 0.54
N LYS A 88 -21.25 20.64 0.35
CA LYS A 88 -22.50 21.01 1.05
C LYS A 88 -23.67 20.04 0.85
N GLU A 89 -23.64 19.20 -0.20
CA GLU A 89 -24.64 18.18 -0.43
C GLU A 89 -24.46 16.97 0.50
N CYS A 90 -23.23 16.70 0.92
CA CYS A 90 -22.87 15.51 1.68
C CYS A 90 -23.26 15.63 3.16
N ASP A 91 -23.61 14.49 3.75
CA ASP A 91 -23.89 14.32 5.19
C ASP A 91 -22.68 13.70 5.93
N ALA A 92 -21.87 12.93 5.20
CA ALA A 92 -20.60 12.41 5.68
C ALA A 92 -19.51 12.62 4.63
N LEU A 93 -18.29 12.88 5.07
CA LEU A 93 -17.10 13.11 4.24
C LEU A 93 -15.97 12.21 4.70
N LEU A 94 -15.49 11.35 3.81
CA LEU A 94 -14.40 10.41 4.07
C LEU A 94 -13.18 10.84 3.27
N ILE A 95 -12.06 11.09 3.95
CA ILE A 95 -10.84 11.64 3.36
C ILE A 95 -9.89 10.49 3.04
N CYS A 96 -9.65 10.24 1.74
CA CYS A 96 -8.83 9.18 1.20
C CYS A 96 -7.69 9.73 0.31
N VAL A 97 -7.12 10.85 0.68
CA VAL A 97 -6.05 11.51 -0.07
C VAL A 97 -4.69 10.86 0.16
N PRO A 98 -3.74 10.99 -0.77
CA PRO A 98 -2.38 10.50 -0.57
C PRO A 98 -1.69 11.17 0.62
N THR A 99 -0.79 10.41 1.26
CA THR A 99 0.06 10.88 2.36
C THR A 99 1.49 10.40 2.12
N PRO A 100 2.22 10.94 1.11
CA PRO A 100 3.58 10.51 0.83
C PRO A 100 4.56 11.02 1.88
N LEU A 101 5.75 10.40 1.94
CA LEU A 101 6.90 10.97 2.62
C LEU A 101 7.72 11.81 1.64
N ASP A 102 8.30 12.91 2.13
CA ASP A 102 9.29 13.64 1.38
C ASP A 102 10.66 12.90 1.35
N LYS A 103 11.63 13.46 0.63
CA LYS A 103 12.99 12.89 0.54
C LYS A 103 13.73 12.75 1.87
N PHE A 104 13.25 13.41 2.93
CA PHE A 104 13.78 13.33 4.30
C PHE A 104 12.94 12.40 5.18
N LYS A 105 12.03 11.62 4.60
CA LYS A 105 11.06 10.76 5.31
C LYS A 105 10.14 11.52 6.26
N LYS A 106 9.86 12.79 5.96
CA LYS A 106 8.88 13.60 6.67
C LYS A 106 7.52 13.47 5.99
N PRO A 107 6.41 13.27 6.75
CA PRO A 107 5.06 13.24 6.18
C PRO A 107 4.71 14.53 5.42
N ASP A 108 4.24 14.38 4.19
CA ASP A 108 3.64 15.49 3.45
C ASP A 108 2.15 15.58 3.77
N MET A 109 1.81 16.50 4.67
CA MET A 109 0.45 16.71 5.15
C MET A 109 -0.37 17.65 4.26
N SER A 110 0.20 18.18 3.18
CA SER A 110 -0.43 19.19 2.31
C SER A 110 -1.74 18.73 1.67
N TYR A 111 -1.84 17.43 1.35
CA TYR A 111 -3.06 16.84 0.78
C TYR A 111 -4.20 16.79 1.80
N ILE A 112 -3.90 16.39 3.05
CA ILE A 112 -4.87 16.40 4.16
C ILE A 112 -5.27 17.84 4.48
N GLU A 113 -4.31 18.76 4.59
CA GLU A 113 -4.56 20.17 4.82
C GLU A 113 -5.51 20.75 3.77
N SER A 114 -5.21 20.51 2.49
CA SER A 114 -6.05 20.97 1.38
C SER A 114 -7.47 20.39 1.46
N ALA A 115 -7.62 19.12 1.81
CA ALA A 115 -8.94 18.50 1.98
C ALA A 115 -9.69 19.12 3.16
N CYS A 116 -9.04 19.37 4.29
CA CYS A 116 -9.64 20.03 5.46
C CYS A 116 -10.09 21.46 5.16
N ILE A 117 -9.32 22.21 4.38
CA ILE A 117 -9.69 23.58 3.94
C ILE A 117 -10.95 23.54 3.07
N GLU A 118 -11.00 22.66 2.06
CA GLU A 118 -12.19 22.54 1.19
C GLU A 118 -13.42 22.08 1.98
N ILE A 119 -13.25 21.12 2.91
CA ILE A 119 -14.32 20.68 3.80
C ILE A 119 -14.82 21.85 4.64
N GLY A 120 -13.93 22.54 5.35
CA GLY A 120 -14.31 23.64 6.23
C GLY A 120 -15.08 24.75 5.50
N ARG A 121 -14.65 25.09 4.27
CA ARG A 121 -15.30 26.17 3.48
C ARG A 121 -16.68 25.81 2.97
N HIS A 122 -16.97 24.53 2.76
CA HIS A 122 -18.17 24.10 2.04
C HIS A 122 -19.11 23.20 2.83
N MET A 123 -18.67 22.66 3.99
CA MET A 123 -19.52 21.77 4.78
C MET A 123 -20.70 22.52 5.43
N LYS A 124 -21.76 21.78 5.70
CA LYS A 124 -22.92 22.27 6.45
C LYS A 124 -22.88 21.78 7.90
N PRO A 125 -23.59 22.45 8.84
CA PRO A 125 -23.80 21.89 10.16
C PRO A 125 -24.48 20.50 10.09
N GLY A 126 -24.02 19.58 10.92
CA GLY A 126 -24.52 18.20 10.93
C GLY A 126 -23.70 17.22 10.08
N THR A 127 -22.58 17.67 9.52
CA THR A 127 -21.70 16.81 8.73
C THR A 127 -20.79 15.95 9.64
N PHE A 128 -20.62 14.68 9.25
CA PHE A 128 -19.61 13.78 9.81
C PHE A 128 -18.36 13.78 8.93
N VAL A 129 -17.17 13.87 9.52
CA VAL A 129 -15.87 13.86 8.81
C VAL A 129 -15.00 12.73 9.35
N CYS A 130 -14.50 11.86 8.48
CA CYS A 130 -13.60 10.78 8.85
C CYS A 130 -12.34 10.79 7.99
N LEU A 131 -11.18 10.65 8.63
CA LEU A 131 -9.92 10.42 7.92
C LEU A 131 -9.72 8.91 7.72
N GLU A 132 -9.48 8.51 6.47
CA GLU A 132 -9.12 7.13 6.07
C GLU A 132 -7.63 7.01 5.70
N SER A 133 -7.03 8.13 5.29
CA SER A 133 -5.62 8.17 4.90
C SER A 133 -4.71 7.75 6.05
N THR A 134 -3.66 7.01 5.75
CA THR A 134 -2.64 6.66 6.75
C THR A 134 -1.91 7.90 7.24
N THR A 135 -1.73 8.00 8.54
CA THR A 135 -1.09 9.14 9.19
C THR A 135 -0.52 8.75 10.57
N TYR A 136 0.14 9.69 11.24
CA TYR A 136 0.62 9.50 12.61
C TYR A 136 -0.48 9.77 13.65
N PRO A 137 -0.40 9.13 14.84
CA PRO A 137 -1.32 9.41 15.95
C PRO A 137 -1.36 10.89 16.29
N THR A 138 -2.56 11.40 16.60
CA THR A 138 -2.93 12.79 16.86
C THR A 138 -3.30 13.65 15.64
N THR A 139 -3.16 13.14 14.42
CA THR A 139 -3.46 13.91 13.21
C THR A 139 -4.91 14.42 13.19
N THR A 140 -5.87 13.56 13.51
CA THR A 140 -7.29 13.94 13.52
C THR A 140 -7.56 15.10 14.49
N GLU A 141 -6.96 15.03 15.69
CA GLU A 141 -7.23 15.98 16.77
C GLU A 141 -6.37 17.23 16.68
N ASP A 142 -5.05 17.07 16.48
CA ASP A 142 -4.10 18.18 16.63
C ASP A 142 -3.82 18.89 15.30
N PHE A 143 -4.10 18.25 14.16
CA PHE A 143 -3.86 18.83 12.84
C PHE A 143 -5.16 19.16 12.09
N MET A 144 -6.08 18.20 11.91
CA MET A 144 -7.26 18.39 11.09
C MET A 144 -8.32 19.26 11.77
N LEU A 145 -8.64 18.96 13.03
CA LEU A 145 -9.69 19.66 13.78
C LEU A 145 -9.51 21.18 13.78
N PRO A 146 -8.35 21.76 14.14
CA PRO A 146 -8.17 23.22 14.14
C PRO A 146 -8.34 23.85 12.75
N ILE A 147 -7.99 23.15 11.67
CA ILE A 147 -8.15 23.65 10.31
C ILE A 147 -9.63 23.71 9.95
N ILE A 148 -10.37 22.63 10.20
CA ILE A 148 -11.79 22.53 9.85
C ILE A 148 -12.61 23.57 10.65
N GLU A 149 -12.37 23.71 11.96
CA GLU A 149 -13.05 24.71 12.81
C GLU A 149 -12.76 26.13 12.33
N ARG A 150 -11.50 26.44 12.01
CA ARG A 150 -11.11 27.77 11.50
C ARG A 150 -11.79 28.11 10.17
N GLU A 151 -11.80 27.20 9.22
CA GLU A 151 -12.33 27.44 7.87
C GLU A 151 -13.87 27.43 7.82
N SER A 152 -14.53 26.66 8.70
CA SER A 152 -15.99 26.54 8.74
C SER A 152 -16.66 27.51 9.71
N GLY A 153 -15.96 27.92 10.76
CA GLY A 153 -16.56 28.64 11.89
C GLY A 153 -17.48 27.77 12.74
N LEU A 154 -17.50 26.45 12.54
CA LEU A 154 -18.29 25.49 13.29
C LEU A 154 -17.46 24.85 14.41
N ASN A 155 -18.13 24.37 15.45
CA ASN A 155 -17.48 23.68 16.56
C ASN A 155 -17.71 22.16 16.46
N ALA A 156 -16.65 21.38 16.67
CA ALA A 156 -16.78 19.94 16.78
C ALA A 156 -17.71 19.56 17.94
N ASP A 157 -18.37 18.40 17.80
CA ASP A 157 -19.33 17.78 18.74
C ASP A 157 -20.66 18.52 18.91
N THR A 158 -20.75 19.74 18.53
CA THR A 158 -22.02 20.50 18.53
C THR A 158 -22.59 20.63 17.12
N ASP A 159 -21.73 21.02 16.18
CA ASP A 159 -22.12 21.35 14.81
C ASP A 159 -21.66 20.31 13.80
N PHE A 160 -20.58 19.58 14.06
CA PHE A 160 -20.08 18.48 13.23
C PHE A 160 -19.36 17.43 14.09
N TRP A 161 -19.02 16.27 13.52
CA TRP A 161 -18.35 15.17 14.20
C TRP A 161 -17.15 14.67 13.43
N MET A 162 -16.12 14.24 14.15
CA MET A 162 -14.90 13.71 13.56
C MET A 162 -14.55 12.32 14.06
N ALA A 163 -13.99 11.53 13.16
CA ALA A 163 -13.46 10.20 13.45
C ALA A 163 -12.22 9.89 12.59
N TYR A 164 -11.56 8.82 12.96
CA TYR A 164 -10.53 8.18 12.15
C TYR A 164 -10.85 6.70 11.94
N SER A 165 -10.64 6.21 10.74
CA SER A 165 -10.84 4.80 10.39
C SER A 165 -9.85 4.37 9.33
N PRO A 166 -8.76 3.63 9.67
CA PRO A 166 -7.73 3.26 8.72
C PRO A 166 -8.22 2.28 7.66
N GLU A 167 -7.72 2.43 6.42
CA GLU A 167 -7.84 1.37 5.43
C GLU A 167 -6.85 0.24 5.73
N ARG A 168 -7.33 -1.02 5.72
CA ARG A 168 -6.58 -2.21 6.12
C ARG A 168 -6.51 -3.28 5.02
N VAL A 169 -7.06 -3.00 3.85
CA VAL A 169 -7.07 -3.93 2.71
C VAL A 169 -5.65 -4.11 2.17
N ASP A 170 -5.36 -5.34 1.76
CA ASP A 170 -4.12 -5.73 1.09
C ASP A 170 -4.41 -5.89 -0.42
N PRO A 171 -4.00 -4.93 -1.28
CA PRO A 171 -4.29 -4.96 -2.71
C PRO A 171 -3.90 -6.29 -3.37
N GLY A 172 -4.78 -6.82 -4.21
CA GLY A 172 -4.59 -8.12 -4.87
C GLY A 172 -4.85 -9.33 -3.97
N ASN A 173 -5.38 -9.15 -2.75
CA ASN A 173 -5.81 -10.25 -1.89
C ASN A 173 -7.11 -10.86 -2.45
N ALA A 174 -7.12 -12.18 -2.67
CA ALA A 174 -8.27 -12.89 -3.27
C ALA A 174 -9.39 -13.16 -2.25
N GLU A 175 -9.10 -13.16 -0.96
CA GLU A 175 -10.02 -13.53 0.12
C GLU A 175 -10.58 -12.30 0.82
N PHE A 176 -9.72 -11.32 1.13
CA PHE A 176 -10.07 -10.12 1.90
C PHE A 176 -10.12 -8.88 0.99
N HIS A 177 -11.24 -8.19 1.04
CA HIS A 177 -11.53 -6.95 0.31
C HIS A 177 -12.18 -5.93 1.23
N THR A 178 -12.46 -4.72 0.77
CA THR A 178 -12.95 -3.60 1.59
C THR A 178 -14.18 -3.98 2.45
N ARG A 179 -15.10 -4.78 1.94
CA ARG A 179 -16.34 -5.11 2.63
C ARG A 179 -16.16 -6.09 3.79
N ASN A 180 -15.36 -7.17 3.60
CA ASN A 180 -15.20 -8.25 4.58
C ASN A 180 -13.95 -8.12 5.46
N THR A 181 -13.08 -7.14 5.20
CA THR A 181 -11.96 -6.82 6.08
C THR A 181 -12.48 -6.08 7.31
N PRO A 182 -12.27 -6.60 8.55
CA PRO A 182 -12.70 -5.92 9.76
C PRO A 182 -12.10 -4.52 9.85
N LYS A 183 -12.94 -3.50 10.04
CA LYS A 183 -12.54 -2.09 10.04
C LYS A 183 -12.54 -1.52 11.46
N VAL A 184 -11.46 -0.83 11.83
CA VAL A 184 -11.32 -0.14 13.11
C VAL A 184 -11.86 1.29 12.96
N ILE A 185 -12.55 1.80 13.98
CA ILE A 185 -13.01 3.19 14.00
C ILE A 185 -12.85 3.80 15.40
N GLY A 186 -12.30 5.00 15.46
CA GLY A 186 -12.22 5.83 16.66
C GLY A 186 -12.90 7.19 16.44
N GLY A 187 -13.91 7.49 17.22
CA GLY A 187 -14.57 8.80 17.22
C GLY A 187 -13.88 9.78 18.16
N LEU A 188 -13.88 11.07 17.80
CA LEU A 188 -13.39 12.14 18.67
C LEU A 188 -14.20 12.19 19.98
N THR A 189 -15.51 11.87 19.88
CA THR A 189 -16.43 11.76 21.00
C THR A 189 -17.31 10.52 20.86
N PRO A 190 -18.05 10.12 21.91
CA PRO A 190 -19.01 9.03 21.83
C PRO A 190 -20.07 9.25 20.74
N ASP A 191 -20.51 10.48 20.51
CA ASP A 191 -21.46 10.82 19.47
C ASP A 191 -20.86 10.65 18.07
N ALA A 192 -19.61 11.07 17.87
CA ALA A 192 -18.86 10.87 16.63
C ALA A 192 -18.66 9.37 16.33
N LEU A 193 -18.32 8.59 17.35
CA LEU A 193 -18.17 7.14 17.23
C LEU A 193 -19.51 6.47 16.83
N GLU A 194 -20.62 6.83 17.49
CA GLU A 194 -21.93 6.28 17.17
C GLU A 194 -22.32 6.56 15.70
N ILE A 195 -22.18 7.81 15.26
CA ILE A 195 -22.49 8.20 13.88
C ILE A 195 -21.61 7.44 12.89
N GLY A 196 -20.30 7.40 13.14
CA GLY A 196 -19.36 6.68 12.28
C GLY A 196 -19.67 5.19 12.19
N MET A 197 -19.95 4.53 13.31
CA MET A 197 -20.37 3.12 13.32
C MET A 197 -21.61 2.91 12.45
N ARG A 198 -22.64 3.77 12.55
CA ARG A 198 -23.86 3.68 11.75
C ARG A 198 -23.65 3.89 10.26
N ILE A 199 -22.68 4.74 9.88
CA ILE A 199 -22.31 4.96 8.48
C ILE A 199 -21.62 3.71 7.92
N TYR A 200 -20.56 3.24 8.61
CA TYR A 200 -19.75 2.14 8.09
C TYR A 200 -20.44 0.78 8.12
N GLU A 201 -21.31 0.49 9.09
CA GLU A 201 -22.08 -0.79 9.16
C GLU A 201 -22.94 -1.06 7.91
N ARG A 202 -23.15 -0.04 7.07
CA ARG A 202 -23.88 -0.13 5.81
C ARG A 202 -23.09 -0.80 4.71
N ALA A 203 -21.77 -0.64 4.73
CA ALA A 203 -20.87 -1.09 3.67
C ALA A 203 -19.82 -2.09 4.15
N ILE A 204 -19.58 -2.20 5.45
CA ILE A 204 -18.54 -3.03 6.07
C ILE A 204 -19.19 -4.06 7.00
N GLU A 205 -18.78 -5.31 6.89
CA GLU A 205 -19.39 -6.44 7.65
C GLU A 205 -19.03 -6.44 9.13
N THR A 206 -17.80 -6.06 9.46
CA THR A 206 -17.30 -6.10 10.84
C THR A 206 -16.62 -4.80 11.22
N LEU A 207 -17.09 -4.16 12.28
CA LEU A 207 -16.52 -2.94 12.83
C LEU A 207 -15.97 -3.17 14.23
N HIS A 208 -14.81 -2.62 14.53
CA HIS A 208 -14.18 -2.64 15.84
C HIS A 208 -14.05 -1.19 16.36
N PRO A 209 -14.95 -0.76 17.26
CA PRO A 209 -14.84 0.55 17.87
C PRO A 209 -13.65 0.60 18.83
N VAL A 210 -12.92 1.71 18.82
CA VAL A 210 -11.85 2.02 19.78
C VAL A 210 -12.13 3.36 20.46
N SER A 211 -11.40 3.64 21.54
CA SER A 211 -11.72 4.74 22.47
C SER A 211 -11.47 6.14 21.91
N SER A 212 -10.63 6.28 20.86
CA SER A 212 -10.31 7.59 20.27
C SER A 212 -9.71 7.45 18.86
N PRO A 213 -9.67 8.54 18.08
CA PRO A 213 -8.94 8.58 16.81
C PRO A 213 -7.47 8.20 16.97
N ARG A 214 -6.78 8.66 18.01
CA ARG A 214 -5.36 8.36 18.29
C ARG A 214 -5.10 6.85 18.40
N VAL A 215 -6.01 6.13 19.05
CA VAL A 215 -5.90 4.66 19.14
C VAL A 215 -6.06 4.01 17.77
N ALA A 216 -7.04 4.45 16.98
CA ALA A 216 -7.27 3.91 15.64
C ALA A 216 -6.10 4.23 14.69
N GLU A 217 -5.53 5.43 14.76
CA GLU A 217 -4.32 5.84 14.03
C GLU A 217 -3.13 4.95 14.41
N MET A 218 -2.93 4.71 15.71
CA MET A 218 -1.85 3.86 16.20
C MET A 218 -1.99 2.38 15.78
N VAL A 219 -3.22 1.86 15.68
CA VAL A 219 -3.46 0.48 15.22
C VAL A 219 -2.85 0.24 13.83
N LYS A 220 -3.10 1.13 12.88
CA LYS A 220 -2.56 1.02 11.52
C LYS A 220 -1.03 1.02 11.51
N ILE A 221 -0.44 1.94 12.25
CA ILE A 221 1.02 2.04 12.35
C ILE A 221 1.62 0.81 13.01
N LEU A 222 0.99 0.29 14.08
CA LEU A 222 1.45 -0.92 14.76
C LEU A 222 1.44 -2.13 13.82
N GLU A 223 0.36 -2.33 13.05
CA GLU A 223 0.25 -3.44 12.09
C GLU A 223 1.39 -3.43 11.06
N ASN A 224 1.67 -2.27 10.48
CA ASN A 224 2.73 -2.12 9.48
C ASN A 224 4.14 -2.16 10.11
N THR A 225 4.31 -1.61 11.31
CA THR A 225 5.57 -1.71 12.07
C THR A 225 5.88 -3.17 12.43
N TYR A 226 4.88 -3.93 12.88
CA TYR A 226 5.03 -5.36 13.16
C TYR A 226 5.55 -6.11 11.92
N ARG A 227 4.99 -5.84 10.77
CA ARG A 227 5.45 -6.45 9.50
C ARG A 227 6.87 -6.02 9.14
N LEU A 228 7.18 -4.71 9.21
CA LEU A 228 8.52 -4.17 8.94
C LEU A 228 9.59 -4.84 9.81
N VAL A 229 9.38 -4.86 11.12
CA VAL A 229 10.36 -5.39 12.08
C VAL A 229 10.60 -6.89 11.85
N ASN A 230 9.53 -7.68 11.69
CA ASN A 230 9.66 -9.12 11.51
C ASN A 230 10.27 -9.50 10.16
N ILE A 231 9.92 -8.82 9.06
CA ILE A 231 10.56 -9.06 7.76
C ILE A 231 12.04 -8.67 7.81
N SER A 232 12.37 -7.55 8.44
CA SER A 232 13.77 -7.11 8.58
C SER A 232 14.60 -8.06 9.45
N LEU A 233 14.02 -8.58 10.53
CA LEU A 233 14.64 -9.64 11.33
C LEU A 233 14.97 -10.88 10.49
N ILE A 234 14.01 -11.35 9.69
CA ILE A 234 14.22 -12.53 8.82
C ILE A 234 15.24 -12.22 7.72
N ASN A 235 15.24 -11.03 7.16
CA ASN A 235 16.25 -10.60 6.19
C ASN A 235 17.66 -10.62 6.82
N GLU A 236 17.82 -10.08 8.03
CA GLU A 236 19.11 -10.11 8.74
C GLU A 236 19.57 -11.55 9.03
N LEU A 237 18.66 -12.41 9.52
CA LEU A 237 18.96 -13.81 9.76
C LEU A 237 19.30 -14.56 8.46
N ALA A 238 18.68 -14.24 7.33
CA ALA A 238 19.02 -14.81 6.04
C ALA A 238 20.47 -14.48 5.62
N LEU A 239 20.89 -13.23 5.84
CA LEU A 239 22.27 -12.82 5.57
C LEU A 239 23.28 -13.56 6.45
N LEU A 240 22.97 -13.76 7.75
CA LEU A 240 23.82 -14.53 8.66
C LEU A 240 23.84 -16.01 8.26
N SER A 241 22.68 -16.61 7.98
CA SER A 241 22.53 -18.01 7.58
C SER A 241 23.32 -18.32 6.32
N GLY A 242 23.31 -17.42 5.32
CA GLY A 242 24.11 -17.57 4.11
C GLY A 242 25.63 -17.55 4.37
N LYS A 243 26.11 -16.91 5.45
CA LYS A 243 27.54 -16.98 5.88
C LYS A 243 27.87 -18.25 6.64
N MET A 244 26.87 -18.89 7.24
CA MET A 244 26.99 -20.13 8.03
C MET A 244 26.69 -21.38 7.20
N ASP A 245 26.39 -21.23 5.92
CA ASP A 245 25.93 -22.30 5.03
C ASP A 245 24.66 -23.02 5.55
N ILE A 246 23.73 -22.21 6.11
CA ILE A 246 22.42 -22.69 6.61
C ILE A 246 21.34 -22.22 5.64
N ASN A 247 20.45 -23.15 5.26
CA ASN A 247 19.27 -22.81 4.46
C ASN A 247 18.20 -22.15 5.35
N ILE A 248 18.08 -20.84 5.27
CA ILE A 248 17.10 -20.05 6.05
C ILE A 248 15.65 -20.45 5.77
N TRP A 249 15.34 -20.88 4.53
CA TRP A 249 13.98 -21.28 4.16
C TRP A 249 13.56 -22.54 4.90
N GLU A 250 14.45 -23.53 5.00
CA GLU A 250 14.23 -24.76 5.78
C GLU A 250 14.04 -24.43 7.28
N VAL A 251 14.85 -23.51 7.82
CA VAL A 251 14.71 -23.04 9.20
C VAL A 251 13.33 -22.42 9.45
N ILE A 252 12.84 -21.58 8.53
CA ILE A 252 11.52 -20.95 8.64
C ILE A 252 10.39 -21.99 8.57
N GLU A 253 10.45 -22.92 7.61
CA GLU A 253 9.44 -23.98 7.47
C GLU A 253 9.42 -24.90 8.70
N ALA A 254 10.58 -25.25 9.24
CA ALA A 254 10.65 -26.02 10.48
C ALA A 254 10.09 -25.22 11.69
N ALA A 255 10.43 -23.94 11.82
CA ALA A 255 9.93 -23.09 12.92
C ALA A 255 8.39 -22.89 12.84
N LYS A 256 7.84 -22.81 11.64
CA LYS A 256 6.40 -22.66 11.37
C LYS A 256 5.56 -23.84 11.86
N THR A 257 6.16 -25.00 12.05
CA THR A 257 5.46 -26.16 12.63
C THR A 257 5.07 -25.96 14.10
N LYS A 258 5.68 -24.95 14.77
CA LYS A 258 5.31 -24.60 16.15
C LYS A 258 3.93 -23.93 16.17
N PRO A 259 2.94 -24.48 16.90
CA PRO A 259 1.55 -24.01 16.80
C PRO A 259 1.29 -22.68 17.54
N PHE A 260 2.26 -22.13 18.25
CA PHE A 260 2.13 -20.88 19.04
C PHE A 260 3.44 -20.12 19.11
N GLY A 261 3.37 -18.79 19.28
CA GLY A 261 4.52 -17.94 19.54
C GLY A 261 5.48 -17.76 18.34
N PHE A 262 5.08 -18.19 17.13
CA PHE A 262 5.81 -17.96 15.90
C PHE A 262 4.83 -17.70 14.75
N GLN A 263 5.09 -16.62 14.00
CA GLN A 263 4.46 -16.33 12.73
C GLN A 263 5.54 -16.29 11.66
N ALA A 264 5.37 -17.04 10.59
CA ALA A 264 6.36 -17.10 9.52
C ALA A 264 6.39 -15.79 8.72
N PHE A 265 7.58 -15.23 8.56
CA PHE A 265 7.94 -14.20 7.60
C PHE A 265 9.05 -14.74 6.73
N TYR A 266 9.15 -14.26 5.49
CA TYR A 266 10.09 -14.78 4.52
C TYR A 266 11.05 -13.70 4.06
N PRO A 267 12.34 -14.05 3.83
CA PRO A 267 13.32 -13.08 3.37
C PRO A 267 13.10 -12.73 1.89
N GLY A 268 13.74 -11.66 1.46
CA GLY A 268 13.68 -11.24 0.08
C GLY A 268 14.60 -10.06 -0.23
N PRO A 269 14.51 -9.50 -1.45
CA PRO A 269 15.41 -8.43 -1.90
C PRO A 269 15.19 -7.09 -1.20
N GLY A 270 14.20 -7.00 -0.33
CA GLY A 270 13.76 -5.82 0.39
C GLY A 270 12.25 -5.77 0.46
N ILE A 271 11.73 -4.78 1.18
CA ILE A 271 10.29 -4.51 1.31
C ILE A 271 9.96 -3.36 0.35
N GLY A 272 9.03 -3.63 -0.57
CA GLY A 272 8.47 -2.63 -1.46
C GLY A 272 7.03 -2.28 -1.11
N GLY A 273 6.39 -1.55 -2.01
CA GLY A 273 5.03 -1.04 -1.83
C GLY A 273 4.97 0.24 -1.01
N HIS A 274 3.76 0.75 -0.83
CA HIS A 274 3.56 2.09 -0.26
C HIS A 274 3.46 2.11 1.27
N CYS A 275 2.98 1.01 1.91
CA CYS A 275 2.62 1.06 3.33
C CYS A 275 3.78 0.66 4.26
N ILE A 276 4.30 -0.58 4.13
CA ILE A 276 5.27 -1.11 5.09
C ILE A 276 6.58 -0.31 5.13
N PRO A 277 7.16 0.13 3.99
CA PRO A 277 8.40 0.90 4.01
C PRO A 277 8.21 2.36 4.43
N LEU A 278 6.98 2.88 4.51
CA LEU A 278 6.70 4.29 4.78
C LEU A 278 6.00 4.54 6.12
N ASP A 279 4.92 3.82 6.43
CA ASP A 279 4.05 4.11 7.57
C ASP A 279 4.79 4.11 8.94
N PRO A 280 5.74 3.19 9.24
CA PRO A 280 6.47 3.23 10.50
C PRO A 280 7.28 4.53 10.70
N PHE A 281 7.71 5.18 9.62
CA PHE A 281 8.44 6.45 9.72
C PHE A 281 7.55 7.65 10.07
N TYR A 282 6.23 7.54 9.88
CA TYR A 282 5.29 8.50 10.46
C TYR A 282 5.39 8.52 11.99
N LEU A 283 5.51 7.33 12.59
CA LEU A 283 5.66 7.23 14.04
C LEU A 283 7.04 7.76 14.49
N GLU A 284 8.10 7.50 13.73
CA GLU A 284 9.43 8.06 14.00
C GLU A 284 9.42 9.60 13.95
N TYR A 285 8.68 10.18 12.99
CA TYR A 285 8.53 11.62 12.88
C TYR A 285 7.85 12.23 14.12
N ILE A 286 6.70 11.68 14.54
CA ILE A 286 5.96 12.23 15.68
C ILE A 286 6.64 11.94 17.03
N ALA A 287 7.35 10.82 17.17
CA ALA A 287 8.04 10.43 18.41
C ALA A 287 9.06 11.48 18.86
N LYS A 288 9.67 12.19 17.92
CA LYS A 288 10.60 13.30 18.20
C LYS A 288 9.98 14.44 18.99
N GLN A 289 8.66 14.64 18.85
CA GLN A 289 7.94 15.68 19.63
C GLN A 289 7.77 15.26 21.10
N TYR A 290 7.93 13.95 21.40
CA TYR A 290 7.85 13.37 22.73
C TYR A 290 9.24 13.03 23.30
N ASP A 291 10.31 13.52 22.66
CA ASP A 291 11.70 13.21 23.02
C ASP A 291 11.95 11.68 23.11
N PHE A 292 11.38 10.95 22.15
CA PHE A 292 11.45 9.48 22.12
C PHE A 292 12.08 8.98 20.82
N ASP A 293 13.04 8.03 20.96
CA ASP A 293 13.69 7.37 19.83
C ASP A 293 13.13 5.97 19.60
N LEU A 294 12.73 5.69 18.36
CA LEU A 294 12.18 4.40 17.95
C LEU A 294 13.25 3.50 17.34
N SER A 295 14.20 3.06 18.15
CA SER A 295 15.38 2.31 17.74
C SER A 295 15.07 1.04 16.94
N MET A 296 13.99 0.31 17.24
CA MET A 296 13.60 -0.89 16.48
C MET A 296 13.14 -0.55 15.06
N ILE A 297 12.34 0.49 14.88
CA ILE A 297 11.87 0.94 13.55
C ILE A 297 13.07 1.43 12.74
N HIS A 298 13.93 2.24 13.34
CA HIS A 298 15.13 2.76 12.70
C HIS A 298 16.05 1.62 12.22
N THR A 299 16.34 0.65 13.10
CA THR A 299 17.19 -0.51 12.76
C THR A 299 16.56 -1.38 11.68
N ALA A 300 15.27 -1.69 11.80
CA ALA A 300 14.54 -2.47 10.79
C ALA A 300 14.55 -1.80 9.42
N GLY A 301 14.29 -0.50 9.38
CA GLY A 301 14.36 0.28 8.14
C GLY A 301 15.76 0.28 7.52
N HIS A 302 16.80 0.41 8.35
CA HIS A 302 18.20 0.37 7.90
C HIS A 302 18.58 -1.00 7.30
N ILE A 303 18.19 -2.10 7.95
CA ILE A 303 18.39 -3.45 7.41
C ILE A 303 17.71 -3.57 6.04
N ASN A 304 16.45 -3.17 5.95
CA ASN A 304 15.68 -3.27 4.72
C ASN A 304 16.31 -2.47 3.56
N MET A 305 16.73 -1.23 3.80
CA MET A 305 17.36 -0.38 2.79
C MET A 305 18.69 -0.94 2.25
N ARG A 306 19.36 -1.84 3.00
CA ARG A 306 20.60 -2.47 2.57
C ARG A 306 20.41 -3.75 1.77
N MET A 307 19.20 -4.34 1.79
CA MET A 307 18.94 -5.61 1.10
C MET A 307 19.22 -5.57 -0.41
N PRO A 308 18.82 -4.55 -1.19
CA PRO A 308 19.15 -4.48 -2.62
C PRO A 308 20.65 -4.54 -2.90
N HIS A 309 21.46 -3.91 -2.07
CA HIS A 309 22.93 -3.97 -2.21
C HIS A 309 23.47 -5.39 -1.93
N TYR A 310 22.93 -6.10 -0.92
CA TYR A 310 23.31 -7.50 -0.68
C TYR A 310 22.91 -8.41 -1.83
N MET A 311 21.75 -8.16 -2.45
CA MET A 311 21.31 -8.93 -3.63
C MET A 311 22.25 -8.69 -4.81
N TYR A 312 22.66 -7.45 -5.03
CA TYR A 312 23.69 -7.13 -6.03
C TYR A 312 24.99 -7.91 -5.75
N ILE A 313 25.48 -7.96 -4.53
CA ILE A 313 26.68 -8.73 -4.17
C ILE A 313 26.49 -10.22 -4.52
N LYS A 314 25.29 -10.77 -4.31
CA LYS A 314 24.97 -12.16 -4.65
C LYS A 314 25.05 -12.40 -6.16
N ILE A 315 24.48 -11.48 -6.97
CA ILE A 315 24.58 -11.51 -8.44
C ILE A 315 26.06 -11.46 -8.87
N ALA A 316 26.82 -10.50 -8.35
CA ALA A 316 28.22 -10.33 -8.67
C ALA A 316 29.06 -11.58 -8.28
N THR A 317 28.77 -12.20 -7.13
CA THR A 317 29.42 -13.41 -6.66
C THR A 317 29.13 -14.60 -7.57
N ALA A 318 27.86 -14.78 -7.97
CA ALA A 318 27.43 -15.84 -8.88
C ALA A 318 28.14 -15.70 -10.23
N LEU A 319 28.10 -14.52 -10.83
CA LEU A 319 28.82 -14.25 -12.10
C LEU A 319 30.32 -14.49 -11.97
N ASN A 320 30.96 -14.04 -10.88
CA ASN A 320 32.40 -14.22 -10.67
C ASN A 320 32.80 -15.70 -10.58
N ARG A 321 32.00 -16.54 -9.94
CA ARG A 321 32.21 -18.00 -9.91
C ARG A 321 32.17 -18.62 -11.31
N HIS A 322 31.39 -18.02 -12.21
CA HIS A 322 31.33 -18.38 -13.64
C HIS A 322 32.31 -17.63 -14.52
N LYS A 323 33.34 -16.97 -13.92
CA LYS A 323 34.40 -16.22 -14.61
C LYS A 323 33.85 -15.05 -15.43
N LYS A 324 32.77 -14.43 -14.98
CA LYS A 324 32.14 -13.26 -15.58
C LYS A 324 32.13 -12.10 -14.60
N ALA A 325 32.20 -10.89 -15.11
CA ALA A 325 31.99 -9.67 -14.33
C ALA A 325 30.56 -9.16 -14.54
N VAL A 326 30.04 -8.36 -13.62
CA VAL A 326 28.77 -7.65 -13.83
C VAL A 326 28.90 -6.71 -15.05
N ASN A 327 30.01 -6.00 -15.18
CA ASN A 327 30.28 -5.13 -16.30
C ASN A 327 30.33 -5.94 -17.60
N GLY A 328 29.45 -5.61 -18.55
CA GLY A 328 29.32 -6.26 -19.85
C GLY A 328 28.56 -7.59 -19.83
N SER A 329 27.99 -8.00 -18.70
CA SER A 329 27.08 -9.15 -18.63
C SER A 329 25.63 -8.73 -18.88
N THR A 330 24.91 -9.52 -19.68
CA THR A 330 23.46 -9.37 -19.84
C THR A 330 22.73 -10.05 -18.68
N ILE A 331 21.98 -9.28 -17.89
CA ILE A 331 21.28 -9.75 -16.69
C ILE A 331 19.78 -9.57 -16.90
N LEU A 332 19.05 -10.68 -16.90
CA LEU A 332 17.59 -10.73 -17.06
C LEU A 332 16.90 -10.83 -15.69
N PHE A 333 16.18 -9.78 -15.29
CA PHE A 333 15.37 -9.78 -14.07
C PHE A 333 14.00 -10.36 -14.35
N MET A 334 13.57 -11.30 -13.53
CA MET A 334 12.21 -11.87 -13.58
C MET A 334 11.36 -11.36 -12.42
N GLY A 335 10.39 -10.49 -12.78
CA GLY A 335 9.50 -9.80 -11.85
C GLY A 335 10.07 -8.48 -11.35
N VAL A 336 9.37 -7.38 -11.62
CA VAL A 336 9.69 -6.03 -11.12
C VAL A 336 8.56 -5.44 -10.25
N ALA A 337 7.40 -6.11 -10.16
CA ALA A 337 6.38 -5.78 -9.20
C ALA A 337 6.91 -5.98 -7.76
N TYR A 338 6.50 -5.13 -6.82
CA TYR A 338 6.92 -5.26 -5.43
C TYR A 338 6.32 -6.50 -4.72
N LYS A 339 5.23 -7.03 -5.26
CA LYS A 339 4.46 -8.18 -4.72
C LYS A 339 4.03 -9.10 -5.87
N PRO A 340 3.90 -10.42 -5.65
CA PRO A 340 3.49 -11.32 -6.72
C PRO A 340 2.06 -11.08 -7.21
N ASN A 341 1.87 -11.26 -8.52
CA ASN A 341 0.58 -11.26 -9.21
C ASN A 341 -0.20 -9.93 -9.18
N ILE A 342 0.50 -8.81 -9.08
CA ILE A 342 -0.08 -7.46 -9.15
C ILE A 342 0.63 -6.60 -10.20
N ASN A 343 -0.06 -5.60 -10.69
CA ASN A 343 0.46 -4.55 -11.54
C ASN A 343 0.82 -3.31 -10.70
N ASP A 344 1.86 -3.44 -9.85
CA ASP A 344 2.33 -2.33 -9.01
C ASP A 344 3.84 -2.46 -8.75
N GLU A 345 4.60 -1.46 -9.20
CA GLU A 345 6.05 -1.40 -9.10
C GLU A 345 6.56 -0.39 -8.07
N ARG A 346 5.65 0.27 -7.34
CA ARG A 346 6.03 1.33 -6.41
C ARG A 346 6.98 0.80 -5.34
N GLU A 347 8.07 1.54 -5.12
CA GLU A 347 9.12 1.20 -4.15
C GLU A 347 9.62 -0.26 -4.29
N SER A 348 9.62 -0.80 -5.52
CA SER A 348 10.07 -2.18 -5.75
C SER A 348 11.58 -2.32 -5.55
N PRO A 349 12.03 -3.20 -4.65
CA PRO A 349 13.46 -3.47 -4.46
C PRO A 349 14.15 -4.01 -5.72
N ALA A 350 13.40 -4.64 -6.63
CA ALA A 350 13.92 -5.12 -7.90
C ALA A 350 14.44 -3.95 -8.76
N LEU A 351 13.72 -2.83 -8.77
CA LEU A 351 14.12 -1.64 -9.54
C LEU A 351 15.38 -0.98 -8.94
N GLU A 352 15.55 -1.01 -7.63
CA GLU A 352 16.77 -0.54 -6.98
C GLU A 352 17.98 -1.43 -7.34
N ILE A 353 17.80 -2.77 -7.33
CA ILE A 353 18.84 -3.71 -7.75
C ILE A 353 19.22 -3.47 -9.23
N ILE A 354 18.24 -3.23 -10.08
CA ILE A 354 18.44 -2.89 -11.50
C ILE A 354 19.31 -1.64 -11.63
N ASP A 355 19.03 -0.58 -10.88
CA ASP A 355 19.85 0.63 -10.90
C ASP A 355 21.30 0.36 -10.46
N ILE A 356 21.48 -0.41 -9.37
CA ILE A 356 22.82 -0.80 -8.90
C ILE A 356 23.58 -1.59 -9.99
N VAL A 357 22.95 -2.56 -10.62
CA VAL A 357 23.54 -3.38 -11.69
C VAL A 357 23.90 -2.52 -12.91
N ALA A 358 23.00 -1.65 -13.35
CA ALA A 358 23.24 -0.74 -14.47
C ALA A 358 24.41 0.22 -14.19
N HIS A 359 24.51 0.77 -12.97
CA HIS A 359 25.67 1.58 -12.57
C HIS A 359 27.00 0.83 -12.58
N LYS A 360 26.96 -0.48 -12.39
CA LYS A 360 28.14 -1.35 -12.45
C LYS A 360 28.46 -1.85 -13.87
N GLY A 361 27.75 -1.32 -14.89
CA GLY A 361 27.97 -1.64 -16.29
C GLY A 361 27.31 -2.94 -16.76
N GLY A 362 26.34 -3.49 -15.99
CA GLY A 362 25.54 -4.61 -16.43
C GLY A 362 24.50 -4.18 -17.48
N GLU A 363 24.29 -5.01 -18.48
CA GLU A 363 23.25 -4.84 -19.49
C GLU A 363 21.94 -5.42 -18.94
N VAL A 364 21.00 -4.55 -18.55
CA VAL A 364 19.77 -4.96 -17.88
C VAL A 364 18.64 -5.21 -18.87
N GLN A 365 18.00 -6.37 -18.71
CA GLN A 365 16.71 -6.71 -19.29
C GLN A 365 15.77 -7.14 -18.17
N TYR A 366 14.45 -7.02 -18.37
CA TYR A 366 13.50 -7.62 -17.46
C TYR A 366 12.31 -8.24 -18.18
N HIS A 367 11.69 -9.20 -17.51
CA HIS A 367 10.40 -9.77 -17.87
C HIS A 367 9.47 -9.68 -16.65
N ASP A 368 8.29 -9.09 -16.85
CA ASP A 368 7.20 -9.12 -15.86
C ASP A 368 5.87 -9.27 -16.61
N PRO A 369 5.04 -10.25 -16.26
CA PRO A 369 3.78 -10.52 -16.97
C PRO A 369 2.70 -9.46 -16.70
N PHE A 370 2.87 -8.65 -15.66
CA PHE A 370 1.90 -7.64 -15.23
C PHE A 370 2.36 -6.21 -15.51
N ILE A 371 3.67 -5.98 -15.68
CA ILE A 371 4.26 -4.65 -15.86
C ILE A 371 4.99 -4.60 -17.21
N ALA A 372 4.32 -4.03 -18.21
CA ALA A 372 4.86 -3.93 -19.56
C ALA A 372 5.99 -2.91 -19.69
N LYS A 373 5.95 -1.85 -18.88
CA LYS A 373 6.97 -0.80 -18.83
C LYS A 373 7.25 -0.45 -17.38
N ALA A 374 8.52 -0.44 -17.00
CA ALA A 374 8.96 -0.04 -15.66
C ALA A 374 9.92 1.16 -15.74
N THR A 375 9.86 2.02 -14.72
CA THR A 375 10.79 3.15 -14.57
C THR A 375 11.45 3.07 -13.21
N THR A 376 12.78 3.03 -13.17
CA THR A 376 13.56 2.93 -11.93
C THR A 376 13.55 4.25 -11.17
N HIS A 377 14.03 4.23 -9.92
CA HIS A 377 14.14 5.42 -9.07
C HIS A 377 15.06 6.50 -9.66
N GLU A 378 16.02 6.11 -10.49
CA GLU A 378 16.93 7.03 -11.20
C GLU A 378 16.39 7.50 -12.55
N GLY A 379 15.15 7.12 -12.88
CA GLY A 379 14.49 7.56 -14.12
C GLY A 379 14.85 6.75 -15.37
N ARG A 380 15.54 5.61 -15.24
CA ARG A 380 15.77 4.70 -16.36
C ARG A 380 14.49 3.97 -16.68
N SER A 381 14.11 3.94 -17.96
CA SER A 381 12.91 3.24 -18.43
C SER A 381 13.28 1.99 -19.21
N TYR A 382 12.61 0.89 -18.88
CA TYR A 382 12.77 -0.40 -19.55
C TYR A 382 11.41 -0.91 -20.04
N GLN A 383 11.44 -1.73 -21.09
CA GLN A 383 10.26 -2.48 -21.56
C GLN A 383 10.40 -3.95 -21.14
N SER A 384 9.30 -4.58 -20.74
CA SER A 384 9.29 -6.02 -20.47
C SER A 384 9.59 -6.79 -21.74
N THR A 385 10.59 -7.66 -21.68
CA THR A 385 10.95 -8.56 -22.79
C THR A 385 10.09 -9.81 -22.74
N GLU A 386 9.82 -10.42 -23.89
CA GLU A 386 9.16 -11.72 -23.95
C GLU A 386 10.04 -12.82 -23.35
N LEU A 387 9.47 -13.68 -22.50
CA LEU A 387 10.19 -14.78 -21.89
C LEU A 387 10.27 -15.98 -22.86
N THR A 388 11.35 -16.04 -23.61
CA THR A 388 11.62 -17.13 -24.57
C THR A 388 12.84 -17.93 -24.16
N ALA A 389 12.97 -19.16 -24.71
CA ALA A 389 14.17 -19.97 -24.52
C ALA A 389 15.45 -19.24 -24.98
N ASP A 390 15.37 -18.50 -26.07
CA ASP A 390 16.50 -17.74 -26.60
C ASP A 390 16.87 -16.55 -25.69
N ALA A 391 15.89 -15.83 -25.14
CA ALA A 391 16.14 -14.76 -24.18
C ALA A 391 16.82 -15.28 -22.90
N LEU A 392 16.35 -16.41 -22.36
CA LEU A 392 16.97 -17.07 -21.20
C LEU A 392 18.38 -17.56 -21.52
N ALA A 393 18.58 -18.17 -22.68
CA ALA A 393 19.90 -18.66 -23.11
C ALA A 393 20.86 -17.53 -23.47
N ALA A 394 20.39 -16.36 -23.92
CA ALA A 394 21.22 -15.21 -24.20
C ALA A 394 21.71 -14.52 -22.92
N ALA A 395 20.91 -14.51 -21.85
CA ALA A 395 21.27 -13.91 -20.57
C ALA A 395 22.48 -14.61 -19.93
N ASP A 396 23.41 -13.83 -19.39
CA ASP A 396 24.52 -14.33 -18.59
C ASP A 396 24.09 -14.74 -17.18
N CYS A 397 23.05 -14.08 -16.67
CA CYS A 397 22.43 -14.39 -15.38
C CYS A 397 20.96 -14.04 -15.41
N VAL A 398 20.11 -14.93 -14.93
CA VAL A 398 18.69 -14.70 -14.68
C VAL A 398 18.51 -14.46 -13.18
N VAL A 399 17.80 -13.39 -12.81
CA VAL A 399 17.61 -13.00 -11.41
C VAL A 399 16.12 -13.07 -11.07
N LEU A 400 15.72 -13.92 -10.13
CA LEU A 400 14.32 -14.10 -9.71
C LEU A 400 14.04 -13.14 -8.56
N THR A 401 13.36 -12.02 -8.84
CA THR A 401 13.10 -10.93 -7.88
C THR A 401 11.67 -10.91 -7.36
N THR A 402 10.68 -11.31 -8.17
CA THR A 402 9.27 -11.42 -7.75
C THR A 402 8.70 -12.78 -8.16
N ASN A 403 8.07 -13.46 -7.21
CA ASN A 403 7.58 -14.83 -7.38
C ASN A 403 6.14 -14.85 -7.94
N HIS A 404 5.96 -14.42 -9.19
CA HIS A 404 4.68 -14.53 -9.89
C HIS A 404 4.30 -16.01 -10.11
N LYS A 405 3.04 -16.36 -9.84
CA LYS A 405 2.54 -17.75 -9.98
C LYS A 405 2.55 -18.27 -11.42
N VAL A 406 2.56 -17.35 -12.38
CA VAL A 406 2.55 -17.70 -13.82
C VAL A 406 3.93 -18.08 -14.36
N PHE A 407 5.01 -17.94 -13.58
CA PHE A 407 6.34 -18.33 -14.01
C PHE A 407 6.50 -19.84 -13.99
N ASP A 408 6.90 -20.40 -15.13
CA ASP A 408 7.30 -21.81 -15.27
C ASP A 408 8.78 -21.96 -14.90
N MET A 409 9.05 -22.42 -13.69
CA MET A 409 10.42 -22.57 -13.19
C MET A 409 11.17 -23.74 -13.83
N GLU A 410 10.50 -24.78 -14.31
CA GLU A 410 11.13 -25.87 -15.05
C GLU A 410 11.65 -25.36 -16.40
N PHE A 411 10.84 -24.54 -17.09
CA PHE A 411 11.24 -23.90 -18.32
C PHE A 411 12.45 -22.96 -18.11
N VAL A 412 12.42 -22.15 -17.04
CA VAL A 412 13.53 -21.22 -16.71
C VAL A 412 14.80 -21.98 -16.40
N GLN A 413 14.75 -23.01 -15.54
CA GLN A 413 15.94 -23.81 -15.20
C GLN A 413 16.53 -24.55 -16.40
N LYS A 414 15.70 -24.99 -17.34
CA LYS A 414 16.14 -25.71 -18.53
C LYS A 414 16.93 -24.82 -19.49
N HIS A 415 16.63 -23.53 -19.56
CA HIS A 415 17.19 -22.64 -20.58
C HIS A 415 18.15 -21.58 -20.04
N ALA A 416 18.09 -21.24 -18.76
CA ALA A 416 19.02 -20.29 -18.15
C ALA A 416 20.38 -20.91 -17.84
N LYS A 417 21.46 -20.16 -18.11
CA LYS A 417 22.86 -20.59 -17.82
C LYS A 417 23.21 -20.46 -16.35
N LEU A 418 22.70 -19.43 -15.72
CA LEU A 418 22.97 -19.07 -14.32
C LEU A 418 21.73 -18.41 -13.74
N ILE A 419 21.32 -18.81 -12.55
CA ILE A 419 20.15 -18.26 -11.87
C ILE A 419 20.56 -17.77 -10.49
N VAL A 420 20.08 -16.59 -10.11
CA VAL A 420 20.11 -16.06 -8.73
C VAL A 420 18.67 -15.97 -8.24
N ASP A 421 18.30 -16.87 -7.34
CA ASP A 421 16.95 -16.97 -6.79
C ASP A 421 16.87 -16.25 -5.44
N MET A 422 16.19 -15.11 -5.43
CA MET A 422 16.00 -14.28 -4.24
C MET A 422 14.66 -14.57 -3.52
N ARG A 423 13.85 -15.49 -4.06
CA ARG A 423 12.47 -15.76 -3.58
C ARG A 423 12.19 -17.21 -3.26
N ASN A 424 13.21 -18.05 -3.33
CA ASN A 424 13.07 -19.50 -3.12
C ASN A 424 12.04 -20.15 -4.07
N MET A 425 12.09 -19.78 -5.35
CA MET A 425 11.21 -20.31 -6.39
C MET A 425 11.70 -21.66 -6.92
N ILE A 426 12.98 -21.98 -6.71
CA ILE A 426 13.64 -23.23 -7.07
C ILE A 426 13.98 -23.94 -5.77
N GLU A 427 13.64 -25.24 -5.66
CA GLU A 427 13.80 -25.99 -4.42
C GLU A 427 15.28 -26.18 -4.04
N GLU A 428 16.12 -26.60 -4.97
CA GLU A 428 17.51 -26.95 -4.71
C GLU A 428 18.51 -25.95 -5.31
N ALA A 429 19.51 -25.59 -4.53
CA ALA A 429 20.68 -24.89 -5.04
C ALA A 429 21.55 -25.85 -5.87
N SER A 430 22.28 -25.30 -6.87
CA SER A 430 23.23 -26.05 -7.68
C SER A 430 24.38 -25.16 -8.12
N ASP A 431 25.32 -25.70 -8.91
CA ASP A 431 26.41 -24.90 -9.47
C ASP A 431 25.90 -23.76 -10.38
N SER A 432 24.68 -23.89 -10.92
CA SER A 432 24.03 -22.87 -11.75
C SER A 432 22.87 -22.14 -11.06
N VAL A 433 22.48 -22.50 -9.82
CA VAL A 433 21.39 -21.90 -9.07
C VAL A 433 21.87 -21.43 -7.71
N TYR A 434 21.97 -20.14 -7.52
CA TYR A 434 22.39 -19.49 -6.29
C TYR A 434 21.14 -18.94 -5.56
N LYS A 435 20.95 -19.33 -4.33
CA LYS A 435 19.80 -18.89 -3.51
C LYS A 435 20.21 -17.81 -2.51
N LEU A 436 19.21 -17.07 -2.01
CA LEU A 436 19.39 -16.11 -0.91
C LEU A 436 19.81 -16.83 0.37
#